data_3825db880d7efbbf3513df323219ea81
#
_entry.id   3825db880d7efbbf3513df323219ea81
#
_cell.length_a   1.000
_cell.length_b   1.000
_cell.length_c   1.000
_cell.angle_alpha   90.00
_cell.angle_beta   90.00
_cell.angle_gamma   90.00
#
_symmetry.space_group_name_H-M   'P 1'
#
loop_
_entity.id
_entity.type
_entity.pdbx_description
1 polymer ?
#
loop_
_entity_poly.entity_id
_entity_poly.type
_entity_poly.pdbx_seq_one_letter_code
_entity_poly.pdbx_strand_id
1 'polypeptide(L)'
;MMYIVIGMISIFVLVYIWYEIAHGKRPSAVKEAGMHKKLQLLSSAAFSLGHGGADSQKVMGIICAALLVYGNLEREGKLSEAVPNDFKITELVQIEFENKDGKKEKFKPEVSAIKDKIFYKEGKNICDAANNEVVYANKKINKKYSDIAHSPELKLIEKNMHKIEVYSKGDTLFDAKVNVPIFIGKKINKEYKFASIFKSQIDDKKGELLNGHKIKTKVQSETMPFWIAFGCYLMIGLGTLMGGWKIVKTMGTKITKVTPLEGVCAETAGALTLFTVSNFGIPVSTTHTITGSIIGVGATKRLSAVRWGVTINLLWAWILTIPVSGVLAALIYYLISFLK
;
A
#
# COMPACT_ATOMS: atom_id res chain seq x y z
N MET A 1 5.33 0.69 -10.36
CA MET A 1 6.18 -0.48 -10.62
C MET A 1 5.85 -1.19 -11.94
N MET A 2 4.61 -1.53 -12.24
CA MET A 2 4.21 -2.21 -13.50
C MET A 2 4.77 -1.54 -14.77
N TYR A 3 4.70 -0.21 -14.87
CA TYR A 3 5.21 0.54 -16.03
C TYR A 3 6.73 0.41 -16.25
N ILE A 4 7.51 0.31 -15.17
CA ILE A 4 8.97 0.13 -15.25
C ILE A 4 9.28 -1.24 -15.86
N VAL A 5 8.55 -2.28 -15.45
CA VAL A 5 8.74 -3.64 -15.94
C VAL A 5 8.28 -3.81 -17.38
N ILE A 6 7.13 -3.24 -17.72
CA ILE A 6 6.66 -3.21 -19.12
C ILE A 6 7.69 -2.47 -19.97
N GLY A 7 8.24 -1.35 -19.50
CA GLY A 7 9.32 -0.63 -20.16
C GLY A 7 10.58 -1.49 -20.36
N MET A 8 11.01 -2.21 -19.31
CA MET A 8 12.18 -3.09 -19.38
C MET A 8 11.95 -4.27 -20.35
N ILE A 9 10.77 -4.89 -20.32
CA ILE A 9 10.41 -5.96 -21.26
C ILE A 9 10.33 -5.42 -22.69
N SER A 10 9.74 -4.24 -22.88
CA SER A 10 9.67 -3.59 -24.19
C SER A 10 11.07 -3.28 -24.75
N ILE A 11 11.97 -2.75 -23.92
CA ILE A 11 13.37 -2.52 -24.29
C ILE A 11 14.05 -3.85 -24.66
N PHE A 12 13.81 -4.90 -23.87
CA PHE A 12 14.35 -6.23 -24.14
C PHE A 12 13.90 -6.77 -25.50
N VAL A 13 12.60 -6.69 -25.78
CA VAL A 13 12.02 -7.14 -27.07
C VAL A 13 12.53 -6.29 -28.21
N LEU A 14 12.60 -4.97 -28.05
CA LEU A 14 13.12 -4.05 -29.07
C LEU A 14 14.60 -4.28 -29.36
N VAL A 15 15.43 -4.51 -28.32
CA VAL A 15 16.85 -4.82 -28.48
C VAL A 15 17.02 -6.17 -29.19
N TYR A 16 16.21 -7.16 -28.87
CA TYR A 16 16.23 -8.46 -29.53
C TYR A 16 15.81 -8.35 -31.01
N ILE A 17 14.70 -7.68 -31.29
CA ILE A 17 14.22 -7.44 -32.66
C ILE A 17 15.24 -6.62 -33.46
N TRP A 18 15.79 -5.55 -32.87
CA TRP A 18 16.80 -4.72 -33.51
C TRP A 18 18.07 -5.52 -33.84
N TYR A 19 18.47 -6.40 -32.92
CA TYR A 19 19.65 -7.26 -33.14
C TYR A 19 19.40 -8.26 -34.27
N GLU A 20 18.23 -8.89 -34.36
CA GLU A 20 17.84 -9.77 -35.45
C GLU A 20 17.81 -9.04 -36.80
N ILE A 21 17.25 -7.83 -36.87
CA ILE A 21 17.14 -7.02 -38.06
C ILE A 21 18.52 -6.51 -38.52
N ALA A 22 19.32 -6.00 -37.56
CA ALA A 22 20.61 -5.39 -37.88
C ALA A 22 21.68 -6.37 -38.34
N HIS A 23 21.57 -7.64 -37.96
CA HIS A 23 22.63 -8.62 -38.21
C HIS A 23 22.30 -9.68 -39.26
N GLY A 24 21.11 -9.66 -39.90
CA GLY A 24 20.67 -10.44 -41.10
C GLY A 24 21.34 -11.78 -41.40
N LYS A 25 22.38 -12.16 -40.68
CA LYS A 25 23.08 -13.44 -40.67
C LYS A 25 23.15 -13.93 -39.25
N ARG A 26 22.93 -15.21 -39.01
CA ARG A 26 23.06 -15.82 -37.69
C ARG A 26 24.36 -15.38 -37.02
N PRO A 27 24.33 -14.77 -35.84
CA PRO A 27 25.53 -14.34 -35.16
C PRO A 27 26.44 -15.54 -34.86
N SER A 28 27.75 -15.32 -34.80
CA SER A 28 28.64 -16.38 -34.35
C SER A 28 28.28 -16.79 -32.91
N ALA A 29 28.45 -18.07 -32.56
CA ALA A 29 28.09 -18.61 -31.23
C ALA A 29 28.67 -17.79 -30.06
N VAL A 30 29.84 -17.16 -30.25
CA VAL A 30 30.47 -16.29 -29.26
C VAL A 30 29.68 -14.99 -29.06
N LYS A 31 29.22 -14.36 -30.14
CA LYS A 31 28.41 -13.13 -30.08
C LYS A 31 27.03 -13.40 -29.46
N GLU A 32 26.43 -14.52 -29.82
CA GLU A 32 25.17 -14.99 -29.25
C GLU A 32 25.27 -15.24 -27.74
N ALA A 33 26.29 -15.94 -27.28
CA ALA A 33 26.56 -16.15 -25.87
C ALA A 33 26.80 -14.84 -25.11
N GLY A 34 27.48 -13.86 -25.74
CA GLY A 34 27.70 -12.53 -25.18
C GLY A 34 26.40 -11.73 -25.02
N MET A 35 25.50 -11.85 -25.98
CA MET A 35 24.18 -11.24 -25.94
C MET A 35 23.32 -11.85 -24.79
N HIS A 36 23.25 -13.18 -24.70
CA HIS A 36 22.51 -13.85 -23.63
C HIS A 36 22.98 -13.45 -22.24
N LYS A 37 24.29 -13.26 -22.01
CA LYS A 37 24.82 -12.75 -20.74
C LYS A 37 24.33 -11.34 -20.43
N LYS A 38 24.31 -10.42 -21.41
CA LYS A 38 23.78 -9.05 -21.19
C LYS A 38 22.29 -9.06 -20.91
N LEU A 39 21.53 -9.88 -21.63
CA LEU A 39 20.10 -10.04 -21.39
C LEU A 39 19.81 -10.64 -20.01
N GLN A 40 20.66 -11.55 -19.54
CA GLN A 40 20.55 -12.11 -18.19
C GLN A 40 20.77 -11.05 -17.11
N LEU A 41 21.68 -10.10 -17.28
CA LEU A 41 21.82 -8.98 -16.34
C LEU A 41 20.54 -8.15 -16.24
N LEU A 42 19.88 -7.90 -17.37
CA LEU A 42 18.63 -7.15 -17.39
C LEU A 42 17.47 -7.92 -16.73
N SER A 43 17.32 -9.22 -17.06
CA SER A 43 16.28 -10.07 -16.46
C SER A 43 16.50 -10.25 -14.96
N SER A 44 17.76 -10.40 -14.53
CA SER A 44 18.14 -10.48 -13.12
C SER A 44 17.80 -9.21 -12.35
N ALA A 45 18.07 -8.05 -12.94
CA ALA A 45 17.68 -6.77 -12.34
C ALA A 45 16.15 -6.65 -12.20
N ALA A 46 15.40 -7.01 -13.24
CA ALA A 46 13.93 -7.00 -13.21
C ALA A 46 13.39 -7.97 -12.14
N PHE A 47 13.92 -9.18 -12.09
CA PHE A 47 13.54 -10.17 -11.07
C PHE A 47 13.88 -9.69 -9.66
N SER A 48 15.06 -9.10 -9.44
CA SER A 48 15.47 -8.57 -8.13
C SER A 48 14.55 -7.46 -7.64
N LEU A 49 14.11 -6.56 -8.52
CA LEU A 49 13.11 -5.53 -8.19
C LEU A 49 11.77 -6.14 -7.79
N GLY A 50 11.29 -7.14 -8.55
CA GLY A 50 10.05 -7.87 -8.25
C GLY A 50 10.14 -8.64 -6.94
N HIS A 51 11.25 -9.34 -6.72
CA HIS A 51 11.51 -10.10 -5.50
C HIS A 51 11.55 -9.19 -4.26
N GLY A 52 12.44 -8.19 -4.27
CA GLY A 52 12.57 -7.24 -3.15
C GLY A 52 11.26 -6.51 -2.85
N GLY A 53 10.53 -6.10 -3.89
CA GLY A 53 9.21 -5.48 -3.75
C GLY A 53 8.18 -6.41 -3.10
N ALA A 54 8.04 -7.63 -3.61
CA ALA A 54 7.05 -8.59 -3.11
C ALA A 54 7.31 -9.04 -1.66
N ASP A 55 8.57 -9.26 -1.30
CA ASP A 55 8.91 -9.70 0.07
C ASP A 55 8.82 -8.54 1.06
N SER A 56 9.26 -7.34 0.69
CA SER A 56 9.09 -6.15 1.54
C SER A 56 7.62 -5.85 1.81
N GLN A 57 6.75 -5.96 0.80
CA GLN A 57 5.31 -5.71 0.98
C GLN A 57 4.66 -6.62 2.02
N LYS A 58 5.05 -7.88 2.11
CA LYS A 58 4.53 -8.81 3.12
C LYS A 58 4.90 -8.36 4.54
N VAL A 59 6.18 -8.01 4.74
CA VAL A 59 6.66 -7.53 6.04
C VAL A 59 6.02 -6.20 6.41
N MET A 60 5.93 -5.27 5.46
CA MET A 60 5.23 -4.00 5.63
C MET A 60 3.77 -4.21 6.05
N GLY A 61 3.06 -5.14 5.37
CA GLY A 61 1.67 -5.47 5.69
C GLY A 61 1.49 -5.98 7.12
N ILE A 62 2.37 -6.85 7.59
CA ILE A 62 2.34 -7.37 8.97
C ILE A 62 2.61 -6.25 9.98
N ILE A 63 3.62 -5.40 9.73
CA ILE A 63 3.94 -4.26 10.61
C ILE A 63 2.75 -3.30 10.66
N CYS A 64 2.17 -2.93 9.50
CA CYS A 64 1.01 -2.05 9.46
C CYS A 64 -0.20 -2.65 10.18
N ALA A 65 -0.49 -3.94 9.99
CA ALA A 65 -1.58 -4.61 10.71
C ALA A 65 -1.37 -4.58 12.23
N ALA A 66 -0.15 -4.84 12.71
CA ALA A 66 0.18 -4.74 14.13
C ALA A 66 -0.02 -3.30 14.65
N LEU A 67 0.48 -2.29 13.94
CA LEU A 67 0.32 -0.89 14.34
C LEU A 67 -1.14 -0.43 14.35
N LEU A 68 -1.97 -0.93 13.43
CA LEU A 68 -3.42 -0.70 13.44
C LEU A 68 -4.09 -1.29 14.68
N VAL A 69 -3.73 -2.53 15.05
CA VAL A 69 -4.26 -3.16 16.26
C VAL A 69 -3.87 -2.34 17.49
N TYR A 70 -2.62 -1.91 17.61
CA TYR A 70 -2.16 -1.06 18.72
C TYR A 70 -2.89 0.28 18.74
N GLY A 71 -3.05 0.95 17.60
CA GLY A 71 -3.82 2.19 17.51
C GLY A 71 -5.29 2.04 17.91
N ASN A 72 -5.91 0.90 17.60
CA ASN A 72 -7.28 0.61 18.01
C ASN A 72 -7.38 0.33 19.53
N LEU A 73 -6.42 -0.41 20.11
CA LEU A 73 -6.37 -0.66 21.55
C LEU A 73 -6.16 0.64 22.36
N GLU A 74 -5.33 1.57 21.85
CA GLU A 74 -5.16 2.90 22.45
C GLU A 74 -6.49 3.67 22.47
N ARG A 75 -7.23 3.66 21.36
CA ARG A 75 -8.54 4.35 21.26
C ARG A 75 -9.60 3.74 22.18
N GLU A 76 -9.50 2.45 22.45
CA GLU A 76 -10.37 1.75 23.39
C GLU A 76 -9.96 1.95 24.85
N GLY A 77 -8.87 2.66 25.12
CA GLY A 77 -8.33 2.86 26.46
C GLY A 77 -7.79 1.60 27.13
N LYS A 78 -7.44 0.60 26.33
CA LYS A 78 -6.89 -0.69 26.80
C LYS A 78 -5.36 -0.71 26.92
N LEU A 79 -4.68 0.34 26.44
CA LEU A 79 -3.24 0.50 26.59
C LEU A 79 -2.91 1.44 27.75
N SER A 80 -1.93 1.06 28.55
CA SER A 80 -1.40 1.86 29.65
C SER A 80 -0.53 3.03 29.17
N GLU A 81 0.06 2.91 27.99
CA GLU A 81 0.93 3.92 27.39
C GLU A 81 0.40 4.34 26.02
N ALA A 82 0.52 5.64 25.72
CA ALA A 82 0.14 6.19 24.43
C ALA A 82 1.09 5.72 23.32
N VAL A 83 0.54 5.31 22.19
CA VAL A 83 1.34 4.96 21.00
C VAL A 83 1.99 6.22 20.44
N PRO A 84 3.33 6.26 20.23
CA PRO A 84 3.98 7.40 19.62
C PRO A 84 3.38 7.76 18.25
N ASN A 85 3.31 9.06 17.94
CA ASN A 85 2.64 9.54 16.73
C ASN A 85 3.24 8.96 15.43
N ASP A 86 4.54 8.69 15.41
CA ASP A 86 5.25 8.10 14.27
C ASP A 86 4.84 6.64 13.98
N PHE A 87 4.22 5.98 14.96
CA PHE A 87 3.70 4.61 14.86
C PHE A 87 2.18 4.54 14.71
N LYS A 88 1.48 5.69 14.70
CA LYS A 88 0.03 5.72 14.52
C LYS A 88 -0.33 5.54 13.07
N ILE A 89 -0.92 4.40 12.77
CA ILE A 89 -1.58 4.12 11.50
C ILE A 89 -3.07 4.10 11.76
N THR A 90 -3.82 4.88 10.99
CA THR A 90 -5.27 4.94 11.07
C THR A 90 -5.85 4.41 9.77
N GLU A 91 -6.75 3.45 9.88
CA GLU A 91 -7.53 3.01 8.73
C GLU A 91 -8.49 4.13 8.32
N LEU A 92 -8.22 4.72 7.15
CA LEU A 92 -9.04 5.79 6.62
C LEU A 92 -10.15 5.21 5.76
N VAL A 93 -11.37 5.71 5.97
CA VAL A 93 -12.51 5.34 5.16
C VAL A 93 -12.92 6.51 4.27
N GLN A 94 -13.24 6.21 3.02
CA GLN A 94 -13.81 7.17 2.10
C GLN A 94 -15.32 7.15 2.22
N ILE A 95 -15.93 8.31 2.47
CA ILE A 95 -17.38 8.47 2.49
C ILE A 95 -17.85 8.80 1.07
N GLU A 96 -18.75 7.99 0.54
CA GLU A 96 -19.42 8.22 -0.75
C GLU A 96 -20.91 8.38 -0.49
N PHE A 97 -21.49 9.44 -1.08
CA PHE A 97 -22.94 9.69 -1.10
C PHE A 97 -23.45 9.34 -2.50
N GLU A 98 -24.62 8.73 -2.53
CA GLU A 98 -25.33 8.48 -3.77
C GLU A 98 -26.43 9.54 -3.91
N ASN A 99 -26.33 10.43 -4.91
CA ASN A 99 -27.30 11.47 -5.19
C ASN A 99 -28.58 10.85 -5.78
N LYS A 100 -29.72 11.61 -5.78
CA LYS A 100 -31.00 11.19 -6.35
C LYS A 100 -30.89 10.67 -7.79
N ASP A 101 -29.91 11.17 -8.53
CA ASP A 101 -29.60 10.78 -9.91
C ASP A 101 -28.68 9.55 -10.01
N GLY A 102 -28.37 8.86 -8.91
CA GLY A 102 -27.47 7.72 -8.87
C GLY A 102 -25.98 8.08 -9.03
N LYS A 103 -25.62 9.37 -9.06
CA LYS A 103 -24.24 9.81 -9.07
C LYS A 103 -23.62 9.69 -7.69
N LYS A 104 -22.41 9.10 -7.65
CA LYS A 104 -21.61 8.97 -6.43
C LYS A 104 -20.74 10.20 -6.26
N GLU A 105 -20.93 10.91 -5.16
CA GLU A 105 -20.10 12.05 -4.77
C GLU A 105 -19.25 11.67 -3.55
N LYS A 106 -18.00 12.12 -3.56
CA LYS A 106 -17.04 11.86 -2.49
C LYS A 106 -17.01 13.02 -1.51
N PHE A 107 -17.06 12.71 -0.23
CA PHE A 107 -16.92 13.70 0.82
C PHE A 107 -15.44 14.09 0.99
N LYS A 108 -15.07 15.29 0.57
CA LYS A 108 -13.68 15.80 0.59
C LYS A 108 -13.57 17.29 0.91
N PRO A 109 -14.26 17.82 1.92
CA PRO A 109 -14.08 19.22 2.28
C PRO A 109 -12.70 19.45 2.93
N GLU A 110 -12.18 20.67 2.79
CA GLU A 110 -11.05 21.14 3.56
C GLU A 110 -11.58 21.81 4.83
N VAL A 111 -11.08 21.39 5.99
CA VAL A 111 -11.53 21.87 7.30
C VAL A 111 -10.38 22.31 8.17
N SER A 112 -10.66 23.19 9.12
CA SER A 112 -9.74 23.59 10.19
C SER A 112 -10.51 23.67 11.49
N ALA A 113 -9.96 23.14 12.59
CA ALA A 113 -10.54 23.20 13.92
C ALA A 113 -9.69 24.10 14.82
N ILE A 114 -10.33 25.13 15.40
CA ILE A 114 -9.67 26.08 16.31
C ILE A 114 -10.65 26.45 17.43
N LYS A 115 -10.23 26.31 18.70
CA LYS A 115 -11.02 26.68 19.89
C LYS A 115 -12.45 26.14 19.83
N ASP A 116 -12.61 24.85 19.65
CA ASP A 116 -13.90 24.14 19.57
C ASP A 116 -14.83 24.57 18.42
N LYS A 117 -14.34 25.35 17.47
CA LYS A 117 -15.03 25.70 16.24
C LYS A 117 -14.38 25.06 15.03
N ILE A 118 -15.21 24.59 14.14
CA ILE A 118 -14.78 23.95 12.91
C ILE A 118 -15.14 24.87 11.75
N PHE A 119 -14.15 25.12 10.91
CA PHE A 119 -14.27 25.95 9.70
C PHE A 119 -14.06 25.07 8.48
N TYR A 120 -14.80 25.30 7.42
CA TYR A 120 -14.60 24.60 6.15
C TYR A 120 -14.41 25.59 5.01
N LYS A 121 -13.77 25.14 3.95
CA LYS A 121 -13.50 25.94 2.77
C LYS A 121 -14.47 25.57 1.65
N GLU A 122 -15.15 26.58 1.13
CA GLU A 122 -16.02 26.50 -0.05
C GLU A 122 -15.51 27.45 -1.13
N GLY A 123 -14.79 26.92 -2.11
CA GLY A 123 -14.12 27.71 -3.13
C GLY A 123 -13.06 28.64 -2.51
N LYS A 124 -13.32 29.97 -2.55
CA LYS A 124 -12.47 30.99 -1.94
C LYS A 124 -12.94 31.47 -0.57
N ASN A 125 -14.09 30.98 -0.10
CA ASN A 125 -14.69 31.42 1.15
C ASN A 125 -14.34 30.43 2.28
N ILE A 126 -14.20 30.97 3.50
CA ILE A 126 -14.13 30.18 4.73
C ILE A 126 -15.46 30.35 5.43
N CYS A 127 -16.08 29.23 5.77
CA CYS A 127 -17.40 29.18 6.40
C CYS A 127 -17.31 28.44 7.73
N ASP A 128 -18.16 28.82 8.68
CA ASP A 128 -18.36 28.12 9.94
C ASP A 128 -19.17 26.83 9.68
N ALA A 129 -18.63 25.69 10.09
CA ALA A 129 -19.22 24.39 9.82
C ALA A 129 -20.55 24.16 10.58
N ALA A 130 -20.74 24.80 11.72
CA ALA A 130 -21.94 24.65 12.53
C ALA A 130 -23.13 25.45 11.99
N ASN A 131 -22.91 26.65 11.48
CA ASN A 131 -23.96 27.58 11.06
C ASN A 131 -24.04 27.75 9.55
N ASN A 132 -23.02 27.28 8.80
CA ASN A 132 -22.84 27.55 7.37
C ASN A 132 -22.74 29.04 7.02
N GLU A 133 -22.42 29.88 8.00
CA GLU A 133 -22.24 31.30 7.77
C GLU A 133 -20.85 31.57 7.18
N VAL A 134 -20.77 32.48 6.23
CA VAL A 134 -19.51 32.89 5.66
C VAL A 134 -18.75 33.75 6.68
N VAL A 135 -17.59 33.26 7.09
CA VAL A 135 -16.68 33.93 8.03
C VAL A 135 -15.77 34.89 7.26
N TYR A 136 -15.25 34.44 6.13
CA TYR A 136 -14.32 35.19 5.31
C TYR A 136 -14.62 34.99 3.82
N ALA A 137 -14.84 36.07 3.09
CA ALA A 137 -15.08 36.08 1.65
C ALA A 137 -14.46 37.33 1.02
N ASN A 138 -13.86 37.20 -0.16
CA ASN A 138 -13.33 38.33 -0.94
C ASN A 138 -12.44 39.28 -0.13
N LYS A 139 -11.55 38.73 0.72
CA LYS A 139 -10.67 39.50 1.61
C LYS A 139 -11.38 40.34 2.68
N LYS A 140 -12.67 40.10 2.90
CA LYS A 140 -13.47 40.76 3.97
C LYS A 140 -13.98 39.73 4.95
N ILE A 141 -13.94 40.08 6.23
CA ILE A 141 -14.41 39.27 7.33
C ILE A 141 -15.82 39.73 7.72
N ASN A 142 -16.69 38.77 8.02
CA ASN A 142 -18.02 39.06 8.50
C ASN A 142 -17.95 39.69 9.89
N LYS A 143 -18.66 40.81 10.12
CA LYS A 143 -18.69 41.58 11.38
C LYS A 143 -19.02 40.71 12.62
N LYS A 144 -19.82 39.68 12.44
CA LYS A 144 -20.18 38.70 13.49
C LYS A 144 -18.97 37.89 14.02
N TYR A 145 -17.92 37.80 13.22
CA TYR A 145 -16.69 37.07 13.52
C TYR A 145 -15.50 38.00 13.69
N SER A 146 -15.77 39.26 14.15
CA SER A 146 -14.72 40.29 14.33
C SER A 146 -13.60 39.86 15.28
N ASP A 147 -13.90 39.01 16.26
CA ASP A 147 -12.91 38.47 17.22
C ASP A 147 -11.87 37.55 16.56
N ILE A 148 -12.27 36.91 15.47
CA ILE A 148 -11.37 36.07 14.64
C ILE A 148 -10.66 36.95 13.60
N ALA A 149 -11.18 38.19 13.38
CA ALA A 149 -10.73 39.12 12.38
C ALA A 149 -9.33 39.71 12.65
N HIS A 150 -8.89 39.74 13.88
CA HIS A 150 -7.60 40.28 14.25
C HIS A 150 -6.47 39.28 13.96
N SER A 151 -6.18 39.22 12.67
CA SER A 151 -4.94 38.81 12.03
C SER A 151 -4.30 37.43 12.35
N PRO A 152 -3.98 37.03 13.58
CA PRO A 152 -3.31 35.75 13.81
C PRO A 152 -4.27 34.55 13.70
N GLU A 153 -5.55 34.69 14.07
CA GLU A 153 -6.48 33.56 14.06
C GLU A 153 -6.93 33.17 12.64
N LEU A 154 -7.16 34.12 11.76
CA LEU A 154 -7.49 33.82 10.37
C LEU A 154 -6.34 33.12 9.65
N LYS A 155 -5.10 33.60 9.85
CA LYS A 155 -3.90 32.95 9.34
C LYS A 155 -3.73 31.56 9.93
N LEU A 156 -4.13 31.34 11.18
CA LEU A 156 -4.10 30.06 11.84
C LEU A 156 -5.14 29.10 11.25
N ILE A 157 -6.36 29.61 10.94
CA ILE A 157 -7.40 28.83 10.23
C ILE A 157 -6.90 28.40 8.87
N GLU A 158 -6.35 29.31 8.06
CA GLU A 158 -5.82 28.97 6.74
C GLU A 158 -4.64 27.99 6.82
N LYS A 159 -3.73 28.17 7.78
CA LYS A 159 -2.56 27.30 7.97
C LYS A 159 -2.93 25.89 8.40
N ASN A 160 -3.99 25.75 9.17
CA ASN A 160 -4.45 24.46 9.70
C ASN A 160 -5.52 23.79 8.80
N MET A 161 -5.84 24.39 7.63
CA MET A 161 -6.74 23.76 6.68
C MET A 161 -6.17 22.43 6.20
N HIS A 162 -6.96 21.39 6.31
CA HIS A 162 -6.62 20.05 5.85
C HIS A 162 -7.82 19.36 5.22
N LYS A 163 -7.59 18.44 4.31
CA LYS A 163 -8.64 17.57 3.80
C LYS A 163 -9.10 16.64 4.90
N ILE A 164 -10.42 16.47 5.03
CA ILE A 164 -10.97 15.53 5.99
C ILE A 164 -10.49 14.11 5.65
N GLU A 165 -9.86 13.49 6.61
CA GLU A 165 -9.50 12.08 6.60
C GLU A 165 -10.38 11.39 7.64
N VAL A 166 -11.16 10.39 7.22
CA VAL A 166 -12.20 9.79 8.05
C VAL A 166 -11.82 8.38 8.43
N TYR A 167 -11.98 8.04 9.69
CA TYR A 167 -11.90 6.66 10.17
C TYR A 167 -13.22 6.26 10.87
N SER A 168 -13.52 4.95 10.89
CA SER A 168 -14.70 4.41 11.54
C SER A 168 -14.37 3.82 12.91
N LYS A 169 -15.26 4.07 13.90
CA LYS A 169 -15.25 3.38 15.18
C LYS A 169 -16.70 2.94 15.46
N GLY A 170 -16.99 1.68 15.20
CA GLY A 170 -18.37 1.17 15.17
C GLY A 170 -19.21 1.92 14.13
N ASP A 171 -20.37 2.40 14.51
CA ASP A 171 -21.27 3.18 13.63
C ASP A 171 -20.92 4.66 13.52
N THR A 172 -19.84 5.11 14.16
CA THR A 172 -19.45 6.52 14.20
C THR A 172 -18.22 6.74 13.31
N LEU A 173 -18.29 7.79 12.48
CA LEU A 173 -17.20 8.22 11.61
C LEU A 173 -16.56 9.48 12.18
N PHE A 174 -15.25 9.45 12.39
CA PHE A 174 -14.47 10.51 12.99
C PHE A 174 -13.52 11.16 11.98
N ASP A 175 -13.24 12.45 12.18
CA ASP A 175 -12.10 13.12 11.54
C ASP A 175 -10.81 12.66 12.21
N ALA A 176 -9.89 12.07 11.43
CA ALA A 176 -8.66 11.48 11.94
C ALA A 176 -7.69 12.51 12.54
N LYS A 177 -7.73 13.77 12.05
CA LYS A 177 -6.81 14.82 12.53
C LYS A 177 -7.29 15.51 13.78
N VAL A 178 -8.60 15.70 13.89
CA VAL A 178 -9.22 16.46 14.99
C VAL A 178 -9.86 15.55 16.03
N ASN A 179 -10.06 14.28 15.68
CA ASN A 179 -10.71 13.26 16.50
C ASN A 179 -12.15 13.63 16.94
N VAL A 180 -12.85 14.39 16.11
CA VAL A 180 -14.24 14.80 16.34
C VAL A 180 -15.16 13.93 15.48
N PRO A 181 -16.31 13.46 16.00
CA PRO A 181 -17.26 12.67 15.24
C PRO A 181 -17.92 13.51 14.15
N ILE A 182 -17.88 13.03 12.90
CA ILE A 182 -18.55 13.68 11.75
C ILE A 182 -19.94 13.09 11.57
N PHE A 183 -20.05 11.76 11.62
CA PHE A 183 -21.31 11.03 11.53
C PHE A 183 -21.47 10.09 12.72
N ILE A 184 -22.64 10.09 13.31
CA ILE A 184 -23.05 9.18 14.39
C ILE A 184 -24.19 8.34 13.83
N GLY A 185 -23.89 7.14 13.38
CA GLY A 185 -24.81 6.33 12.59
C GLY A 185 -25.15 7.01 11.25
N LYS A 186 -26.43 7.34 11.03
CA LYS A 186 -26.90 8.07 9.84
C LYS A 186 -27.04 9.59 10.05
N LYS A 187 -26.70 10.07 11.25
CA LYS A 187 -26.85 11.48 11.62
C LYS A 187 -25.53 12.21 11.47
N ILE A 188 -25.58 13.41 10.91
CA ILE A 188 -24.40 14.28 10.86
C ILE A 188 -24.23 15.01 12.20
N ASN A 189 -23.01 15.17 12.66
CA ASN A 189 -22.74 15.98 13.84
C ASN A 189 -23.02 17.45 13.53
N LYS A 190 -23.65 18.15 14.48
CA LYS A 190 -24.02 19.57 14.35
C LYS A 190 -22.83 20.48 14.05
N GLU A 191 -21.64 20.09 14.48
CA GLU A 191 -20.39 20.82 14.25
C GLU A 191 -19.88 20.73 12.81
N TYR A 192 -20.39 19.78 12.01
CA TYR A 192 -19.99 19.51 10.61
C TYR A 192 -21.14 19.71 9.61
N LYS A 193 -22.06 20.65 9.85
CA LYS A 193 -23.15 20.97 8.92
C LYS A 193 -22.66 21.74 7.69
N PHE A 194 -22.08 21.04 6.73
CA PHE A 194 -21.64 21.64 5.46
C PHE A 194 -22.83 21.88 4.53
N ALA A 195 -23.24 23.13 4.37
CA ALA A 195 -24.42 23.47 3.59
C ALA A 195 -24.29 23.20 2.09
N SER A 196 -23.12 23.44 1.53
CA SER A 196 -22.93 23.39 0.07
C SER A 196 -23.01 22.00 -0.51
N ILE A 197 -22.53 21.00 0.24
CA ILE A 197 -22.47 19.59 -0.21
C ILE A 197 -23.79 18.86 0.08
N PHE A 198 -24.54 19.28 1.10
CA PHE A 198 -25.70 18.55 1.61
C PHE A 198 -27.01 19.36 1.64
N LYS A 199 -27.04 20.59 1.11
CA LYS A 199 -28.22 21.49 1.17
C LYS A 199 -29.53 20.83 0.76
N SER A 200 -29.48 19.86 -0.15
CA SER A 200 -30.66 19.11 -0.61
C SER A 200 -30.84 17.76 0.12
N GLN A 201 -29.94 17.40 1.02
CA GLN A 201 -29.84 16.04 1.58
C GLN A 201 -29.88 15.99 3.10
N ILE A 202 -29.74 17.15 3.78
CA ILE A 202 -29.76 17.25 5.25
C ILE A 202 -31.06 17.90 5.69
N ASP A 203 -31.75 17.28 6.65
CA ASP A 203 -32.81 17.92 7.42
C ASP A 203 -32.16 18.87 8.43
N ASP A 204 -32.25 20.17 8.17
CA ASP A 204 -31.65 21.23 9.00
C ASP A 204 -32.10 21.18 10.47
N LYS A 205 -33.32 20.64 10.78
CA LYS A 205 -33.85 20.53 12.13
C LYS A 205 -33.34 19.31 12.88
N LYS A 206 -33.15 18.19 12.17
CA LYS A 206 -32.74 16.91 12.78
C LYS A 206 -31.28 16.58 12.63
N GLY A 207 -30.57 17.21 11.69
CA GLY A 207 -29.21 16.85 11.34
C GLY A 207 -29.09 15.46 10.68
N GLU A 208 -30.24 14.94 10.17
CA GLU A 208 -30.30 13.65 9.49
C GLU A 208 -30.20 13.81 7.96
N LEU A 209 -29.67 12.80 7.30
CA LEU A 209 -29.68 12.76 5.83
C LEU A 209 -31.10 12.50 5.33
N LEU A 210 -31.61 13.46 4.51
CA LEU A 210 -32.93 13.32 3.90
C LEU A 210 -32.95 12.15 2.88
N ASN A 211 -34.09 11.41 2.87
CA ASN A 211 -34.41 10.41 1.85
C ASN A 211 -33.48 9.19 1.74
N GLY A 212 -32.96 8.70 2.86
CA GLY A 212 -32.34 7.37 2.88
C GLY A 212 -31.10 7.19 2.00
N HIS A 213 -30.39 8.28 1.69
CA HIS A 213 -29.13 8.20 0.97
C HIS A 213 -28.17 7.28 1.73
N LYS A 214 -27.75 6.20 1.08
CA LYS A 214 -26.82 5.24 1.66
C LYS A 214 -25.43 5.87 1.73
N ILE A 215 -24.95 6.10 2.95
CA ILE A 215 -23.52 6.37 3.16
C ILE A 215 -22.81 5.05 2.88
N LYS A 216 -22.00 5.01 1.84
CA LYS A 216 -21.13 3.88 1.57
C LYS A 216 -19.73 4.25 2.08
N THR A 217 -19.25 3.52 3.05
CA THR A 217 -17.88 3.61 3.51
C THR A 217 -17.04 2.65 2.67
N LYS A 218 -16.00 3.16 2.06
CA LYS A 218 -15.01 2.36 1.36
C LYS A 218 -13.68 2.58 2.04
N VAL A 219 -13.01 1.50 2.45
CA VAL A 219 -11.67 1.59 3.01
C VAL A 219 -10.76 2.26 1.96
N GLN A 220 -10.18 3.39 2.32
CA GLN A 220 -9.15 4.04 1.54
C GLN A 220 -7.83 3.37 1.91
N SER A 221 -7.00 3.03 0.92
CA SER A 221 -5.68 2.50 1.18
C SER A 221 -4.91 3.45 2.08
N GLU A 222 -4.41 2.92 3.19
CA GLU A 222 -3.62 3.65 4.15
C GLU A 222 -2.34 4.19 3.53
N THR A 223 -1.94 5.37 3.94
CA THR A 223 -0.61 5.89 3.66
C THR A 223 0.36 5.29 4.67
N MET A 224 1.10 4.29 4.23
CA MET A 224 2.15 3.69 5.05
C MET A 224 3.28 4.70 5.28
N PRO A 225 3.75 4.89 6.53
CA PRO A 225 4.88 5.75 6.82
C PRO A 225 6.12 5.36 6.01
N PHE A 226 6.79 6.34 5.43
CA PHE A 226 7.97 6.13 4.58
C PHE A 226 9.09 5.34 5.28
N TRP A 227 9.30 5.57 6.57
CA TRP A 227 10.35 4.89 7.34
C TRP A 227 10.14 3.37 7.45
N ILE A 228 8.86 2.89 7.50
CA ILE A 228 8.55 1.46 7.48
C ILE A 228 8.95 0.87 6.13
N ALA A 229 8.57 1.52 5.03
CA ALA A 229 8.93 1.08 3.70
C ALA A 229 10.45 1.03 3.52
N PHE A 230 11.13 2.11 3.87
CA PHE A 230 12.60 2.22 3.78
C PHE A 230 13.30 1.16 4.62
N GLY A 231 12.87 0.99 5.88
CA GLY A 231 13.43 -0.02 6.78
C GLY A 231 13.27 -1.45 6.24
N CYS A 232 12.09 -1.80 5.73
CA CYS A 232 11.85 -3.12 5.15
C CYS A 232 12.73 -3.37 3.91
N TYR A 233 12.83 -2.42 3.00
CA TYR A 233 13.70 -2.56 1.81
C TYR A 233 15.18 -2.69 2.20
N LEU A 234 15.63 -1.87 3.14
CA LEU A 234 17.02 -1.89 3.62
C LEU A 234 17.36 -3.23 4.28
N MET A 235 16.48 -3.73 5.16
CA MET A 235 16.72 -5.00 5.87
C MET A 235 16.71 -6.22 4.92
N ILE A 236 15.82 -6.24 3.92
CA ILE A 236 15.80 -7.31 2.91
C ILE A 236 17.06 -7.23 2.05
N GLY A 237 17.50 -6.04 1.65
CA GLY A 237 18.74 -5.85 0.91
C GLY A 237 19.96 -6.36 1.67
N LEU A 238 20.10 -5.98 2.94
CA LEU A 238 21.19 -6.45 3.81
C LEU A 238 21.13 -7.96 4.05
N GLY A 239 19.94 -8.52 4.31
CA GLY A 239 19.74 -9.95 4.49
C GLY A 239 20.13 -10.76 3.24
N THR A 240 19.79 -10.26 2.06
CA THR A 240 20.17 -10.89 0.78
C THR A 240 21.67 -10.87 0.57
N LEU A 241 22.35 -9.76 0.90
CA LEU A 241 23.82 -9.67 0.82
C LEU A 241 24.52 -10.68 1.74
N MET A 242 24.00 -10.88 2.96
CA MET A 242 24.61 -11.79 3.95
C MET A 242 24.35 -13.27 3.70
N GLY A 243 23.15 -13.63 3.21
CA GLY A 243 22.71 -15.05 3.14
C GLY A 243 22.42 -15.59 1.74
N GLY A 244 22.29 -14.74 0.72
CA GLY A 244 21.79 -15.10 -0.60
C GLY A 244 22.66 -16.09 -1.38
N TRP A 245 23.97 -16.07 -1.17
CA TRP A 245 24.91 -16.87 -1.98
C TRP A 245 24.65 -18.38 -1.93
N LYS A 246 24.31 -18.94 -0.78
CA LYS A 246 23.99 -20.38 -0.66
C LYS A 246 22.73 -20.74 -1.45
N ILE A 247 21.72 -19.87 -1.44
CA ILE A 247 20.47 -20.07 -2.17
C ILE A 247 20.72 -19.98 -3.67
N VAL A 248 21.43 -18.95 -4.14
CA VAL A 248 21.78 -18.76 -5.56
C VAL A 248 22.54 -19.97 -6.09
N LYS A 249 23.53 -20.46 -5.36
CA LYS A 249 24.29 -21.67 -5.75
C LYS A 249 23.39 -22.92 -5.82
N THR A 250 22.48 -23.09 -4.88
CA THR A 250 21.57 -24.25 -4.89
C THR A 250 20.59 -24.17 -6.05
N MET A 251 19.96 -23.03 -6.27
CA MET A 251 18.99 -22.82 -7.34
C MET A 251 19.63 -22.92 -8.73
N GLY A 252 20.79 -22.28 -8.93
CA GLY A 252 21.45 -22.23 -10.24
C GLY A 252 22.23 -23.46 -10.64
N THR A 253 22.59 -24.33 -9.69
CA THR A 253 23.47 -25.49 -10.01
C THR A 253 22.96 -26.84 -9.56
N LYS A 254 22.13 -26.90 -8.49
CA LYS A 254 21.67 -28.16 -7.93
C LYS A 254 20.34 -28.67 -8.47
N ILE A 255 19.42 -27.78 -8.90
CA ILE A 255 18.13 -28.18 -9.47
C ILE A 255 18.30 -28.60 -10.92
N THR A 256 18.92 -27.76 -11.72
CA THR A 256 19.29 -28.03 -13.12
C THR A 256 20.54 -27.23 -13.48
N LYS A 257 21.25 -27.61 -14.55
CA LYS A 257 22.36 -26.81 -15.06
C LYS A 257 21.77 -25.69 -15.92
N VAL A 258 21.71 -24.49 -15.39
CA VAL A 258 21.14 -23.32 -16.06
C VAL A 258 22.21 -22.66 -16.93
N THR A 259 21.95 -22.55 -18.24
CA THR A 259 22.72 -21.72 -19.16
C THR A 259 22.25 -20.27 -19.11
N PRO A 260 23.02 -19.28 -19.61
CA PRO A 260 22.59 -17.88 -19.60
C PRO A 260 21.22 -17.64 -20.25
N LEU A 261 20.90 -18.29 -21.36
CA LEU A 261 19.60 -18.18 -22.01
C LEU A 261 18.47 -18.71 -21.12
N GLU A 262 18.70 -19.84 -20.47
CA GLU A 262 17.73 -20.44 -19.54
C GLU A 262 17.53 -19.59 -18.29
N GLY A 263 18.61 -18.94 -17.83
CA GLY A 263 18.56 -17.95 -16.78
C GLY A 263 17.64 -16.79 -17.14
N VAL A 264 17.81 -16.22 -18.32
CA VAL A 264 16.94 -15.17 -18.86
C VAL A 264 15.48 -15.61 -18.86
N CYS A 265 15.18 -16.81 -19.37
CA CYS A 265 13.81 -17.32 -19.42
C CYS A 265 13.21 -17.52 -18.03
N ALA A 266 13.95 -18.11 -17.08
CA ALA A 266 13.50 -18.36 -15.73
C ALA A 266 13.26 -17.07 -14.96
N GLU A 267 14.18 -16.11 -15.03
CA GLU A 267 14.11 -14.83 -14.35
C GLU A 267 12.97 -13.95 -14.93
N THR A 268 12.81 -13.95 -16.25
CA THR A 268 11.72 -13.22 -16.92
C THR A 268 10.36 -13.80 -16.52
N ALA A 269 10.20 -15.12 -16.55
CA ALA A 269 8.97 -15.79 -16.12
C ALA A 269 8.66 -15.51 -14.64
N GLY A 270 9.69 -15.59 -13.78
CA GLY A 270 9.58 -15.25 -12.37
C GLY A 270 9.17 -13.79 -12.13
N ALA A 271 9.82 -12.84 -12.81
CA ALA A 271 9.51 -11.42 -12.71
C ALA A 271 8.06 -11.13 -13.17
N LEU A 272 7.67 -11.63 -14.33
CA LEU A 272 6.29 -11.47 -14.85
C LEU A 272 5.25 -12.01 -13.86
N THR A 273 5.48 -13.19 -13.30
CA THR A 273 4.59 -13.79 -12.32
C THR A 273 4.48 -12.90 -11.08
N LEU A 274 5.62 -12.49 -10.48
CA LEU A 274 5.62 -11.66 -9.27
C LEU A 274 4.92 -10.32 -9.48
N PHE A 275 5.17 -9.65 -10.59
CA PHE A 275 4.51 -8.37 -10.89
C PHE A 275 3.01 -8.53 -11.12
N THR A 276 2.61 -9.57 -11.84
CA THR A 276 1.20 -9.82 -12.10
C THR A 276 0.43 -10.07 -10.81
N VAL A 277 0.88 -11.01 -9.98
CA VAL A 277 0.20 -11.34 -8.72
C VAL A 277 0.23 -10.21 -7.71
N SER A 278 1.33 -9.42 -7.65
CA SER A 278 1.42 -8.23 -6.79
C SER A 278 0.39 -7.16 -7.17
N ASN A 279 0.09 -6.99 -8.46
CA ASN A 279 -0.95 -6.05 -8.90
C ASN A 279 -2.37 -6.49 -8.48
N PHE A 280 -2.60 -7.77 -8.36
CA PHE A 280 -3.86 -8.32 -7.85
C PHE A 280 -3.91 -8.41 -6.33
N GLY A 281 -2.85 -8.02 -5.62
CA GLY A 281 -2.77 -8.10 -4.16
C GLY A 281 -2.68 -9.53 -3.64
N ILE A 282 -2.26 -10.49 -4.48
CA ILE A 282 -2.15 -11.90 -4.10
C ILE A 282 -0.74 -12.16 -3.53
N PRO A 283 -0.62 -12.55 -2.25
CA PRO A 283 0.66 -12.87 -1.65
C PRO A 283 1.18 -14.22 -2.17
N VAL A 284 2.34 -14.21 -2.81
CA VAL A 284 3.00 -15.42 -3.30
C VAL A 284 4.41 -15.54 -2.76
N SER A 285 4.92 -16.76 -2.66
CA SER A 285 6.33 -16.99 -2.30
C SER A 285 7.23 -16.75 -3.50
N THR A 286 8.14 -15.81 -3.38
CA THR A 286 9.16 -15.49 -4.39
C THR A 286 10.08 -16.67 -4.65
N THR A 287 10.44 -17.42 -3.61
CA THR A 287 11.26 -18.65 -3.70
C THR A 287 10.54 -19.75 -4.48
N HIS A 288 9.24 -19.95 -4.25
CA HIS A 288 8.45 -20.92 -5.02
C HIS A 288 8.36 -20.52 -6.49
N THR A 289 8.16 -19.23 -6.75
CA THR A 289 8.03 -18.70 -8.11
C THR A 289 9.31 -18.92 -8.91
N ILE A 290 10.49 -18.53 -8.39
CA ILE A 290 11.74 -18.72 -9.12
C ILE A 290 12.13 -20.20 -9.25
N THR A 291 11.88 -21.00 -8.20
CA THR A 291 12.15 -22.45 -8.27
C THR A 291 11.29 -23.11 -9.34
N GLY A 292 9.98 -22.79 -9.37
CA GLY A 292 9.06 -23.27 -10.41
C GLY A 292 9.49 -22.86 -11.80
N SER A 293 9.93 -21.61 -11.98
CA SER A 293 10.47 -21.12 -13.27
C SER A 293 11.72 -21.87 -13.73
N ILE A 294 12.66 -22.14 -12.81
CA ILE A 294 13.89 -22.91 -13.11
C ILE A 294 13.54 -24.36 -13.46
N ILE A 295 12.63 -24.99 -12.71
CA ILE A 295 12.16 -26.35 -13.01
C ILE A 295 11.48 -26.39 -14.36
N GLY A 296 10.59 -25.43 -14.65
CA GLY A 296 9.87 -25.32 -15.91
C GLY A 296 10.82 -25.24 -17.10
N VAL A 297 11.79 -24.30 -17.04
CA VAL A 297 12.80 -24.14 -18.09
C VAL A 297 13.68 -25.39 -18.21
N GLY A 298 14.07 -26.05 -17.13
CA GLY A 298 14.78 -27.32 -17.16
C GLY A 298 13.98 -28.45 -17.82
N ALA A 299 12.70 -28.53 -17.52
CA ALA A 299 11.79 -29.56 -18.05
C ALA A 299 11.50 -29.41 -19.55
N THR A 300 11.55 -28.18 -20.10
CA THR A 300 11.37 -27.96 -21.55
C THR A 300 12.47 -28.60 -22.40
N LYS A 301 13.68 -28.75 -21.85
CA LYS A 301 14.75 -29.51 -22.53
C LYS A 301 14.46 -31.01 -22.49
N ARG A 302 14.32 -31.55 -21.31
CA ARG A 302 13.96 -32.93 -21.00
C ARG A 302 13.65 -33.06 -19.51
N LEU A 303 12.68 -33.89 -19.16
CA LEU A 303 12.28 -34.11 -17.77
C LEU A 303 13.44 -34.65 -16.91
N SER A 304 14.37 -35.42 -17.50
CA SER A 304 15.56 -35.93 -16.83
C SER A 304 16.66 -34.88 -16.58
N ALA A 305 16.55 -33.67 -17.13
CA ALA A 305 17.48 -32.58 -16.83
C ALA A 305 17.24 -31.98 -15.44
N VAL A 306 16.04 -32.16 -14.89
CA VAL A 306 15.67 -31.72 -13.55
C VAL A 306 16.06 -32.79 -12.53
N ARG A 307 16.77 -32.38 -11.50
CA ARG A 307 17.13 -33.28 -10.38
C ARG A 307 15.98 -33.35 -9.39
N TRP A 308 15.03 -34.25 -9.66
CA TRP A 308 13.78 -34.39 -8.89
C TRP A 308 14.02 -34.67 -7.40
N GLY A 309 15.09 -35.37 -7.00
CA GLY A 309 15.42 -35.57 -5.59
C GLY A 309 15.66 -34.26 -4.83
N VAL A 310 16.33 -33.29 -5.46
CA VAL A 310 16.53 -31.94 -4.88
C VAL A 310 15.19 -31.18 -4.82
N THR A 311 14.39 -31.30 -5.86
CA THR A 311 13.06 -30.67 -5.95
C THR A 311 12.12 -31.19 -4.85
N ILE A 312 12.07 -32.50 -4.61
CA ILE A 312 11.25 -33.11 -3.57
C ILE A 312 11.70 -32.63 -2.19
N ASN A 313 13.01 -32.56 -1.93
CA ASN A 313 13.51 -32.02 -0.66
C ASN A 313 13.11 -30.55 -0.44
N LEU A 314 13.09 -29.74 -1.51
CA LEU A 314 12.59 -28.36 -1.43
C LEU A 314 11.09 -28.33 -1.12
N LEU A 315 10.28 -29.20 -1.74
CA LEU A 315 8.83 -29.30 -1.46
C LEU A 315 8.59 -29.67 0.02
N TRP A 316 9.33 -30.61 0.57
CA TRP A 316 9.24 -30.94 1.99
C TRP A 316 9.63 -29.76 2.89
N ALA A 317 10.69 -29.02 2.54
CA ALA A 317 11.07 -27.82 3.27
C ALA A 317 9.94 -26.78 3.26
N TRP A 318 9.24 -26.59 2.13
CA TRP A 318 8.13 -25.66 2.02
C TRP A 318 6.92 -26.04 2.88
N ILE A 319 6.57 -27.33 2.91
CA ILE A 319 5.48 -27.83 3.75
C ILE A 319 5.81 -27.64 5.23
N LEU A 320 7.07 -27.88 5.63
CA LEU A 320 7.50 -27.79 7.02
C LEU A 320 7.66 -26.35 7.52
N THR A 321 7.88 -25.38 6.64
CA THR A 321 8.11 -23.98 7.07
C THR A 321 6.94 -23.39 7.86
N ILE A 322 5.69 -23.67 7.47
CA ILE A 322 4.49 -23.12 8.13
C ILE A 322 4.34 -23.66 9.55
N PRO A 323 4.32 -24.99 9.80
CA PRO A 323 4.17 -25.50 11.15
C PRO A 323 5.37 -25.17 12.05
N VAL A 324 6.60 -25.22 11.52
CA VAL A 324 7.81 -24.89 12.31
C VAL A 324 7.83 -23.42 12.72
N SER A 325 7.54 -22.50 11.80
CA SER A 325 7.47 -21.07 12.13
C SER A 325 6.31 -20.76 13.09
N GLY A 326 5.17 -21.44 12.96
CA GLY A 326 4.04 -21.31 13.88
C GLY A 326 4.39 -21.74 15.30
N VAL A 327 5.04 -22.91 15.45
CA VAL A 327 5.51 -23.39 16.76
C VAL A 327 6.55 -22.44 17.35
N LEU A 328 7.53 -21.99 16.55
CA LEU A 328 8.54 -21.04 17.01
C LEU A 328 7.93 -19.71 17.46
N ALA A 329 6.97 -19.17 16.71
CA ALA A 329 6.26 -17.95 17.09
C ALA A 329 5.48 -18.13 18.41
N ALA A 330 4.80 -19.26 18.59
CA ALA A 330 4.11 -19.59 19.84
C ALA A 330 5.07 -19.66 21.02
N LEU A 331 6.21 -20.34 20.86
CA LEU A 331 7.24 -20.42 21.90
C LEU A 331 7.79 -19.06 22.31
N ILE A 332 8.11 -18.21 21.31
CA ILE A 332 8.60 -16.84 21.56
C ILE A 332 7.52 -16.02 22.28
N TYR A 333 6.26 -16.12 21.87
CA TYR A 333 5.16 -15.44 22.54
C TYR A 333 5.02 -15.86 24.00
N TYR A 334 5.04 -17.17 24.29
CA TYR A 334 4.99 -17.68 25.65
C TYR A 334 6.18 -17.21 26.49
N LEU A 335 7.38 -17.20 25.92
CA LEU A 335 8.59 -16.74 26.61
C LEU A 335 8.50 -15.25 26.98
N ILE A 336 8.05 -14.39 26.06
CA ILE A 336 7.83 -12.98 26.32
C ILE A 336 6.71 -12.76 27.34
N SER A 337 5.63 -13.53 27.25
CA SER A 337 4.52 -13.49 28.21
C SER A 337 4.94 -13.92 29.62
N PHE A 338 5.90 -14.81 29.73
CA PHE A 338 6.44 -15.26 31.02
C PHE A 338 7.41 -14.24 31.65
N LEU A 339 8.08 -13.41 30.83
CA LEU A 339 9.01 -12.38 31.28
C LEU A 339 8.29 -11.05 31.66
N LYS A 340 6.98 -10.93 31.38
CA LYS A 340 6.12 -9.83 31.82
C LYS A 340 5.41 -10.11 33.12
#